data_cf887c7f5f6654f570da96f77cd8f232
#
_entry.id   cf887c7f5f6654f570da96f77cd8f232
#
_cell.length_a   1.000
_cell.length_b   1.000
_cell.length_c   1.000
_cell.angle_alpha   90.00
_cell.angle_beta   90.00
_cell.angle_gamma   90.00
#
_symmetry.space_group_name_H-M   'P 1'
#
loop_
_entity.id
_entity.type
_entity.pdbx_description
1 polymer ?
#
loop_
_entity_poly.entity_id
_entity_poly.type
_entity_poly.pdbx_seq_one_letter_code
_entity_poly.pdbx_strand_id
1 'polypeptide(L)'
;MSTLHANTVQTSSGGPVTLTSQAAAKMYINFNGTGTVAIRDDLNISTLVDLGLGDYQLNYTTNFANISYVMNYGQKNATSGRIMVNGGGNNQADPTTSRSEIMAFREHSSLEGSFDPEFVYVTGYGDLS
;
A
#
# COMPACT_ATOMS: atom_id res chain seq x y z
N MET A 1 -2.67 -34.03 14.98
CA MET A 1 -2.75 -32.66 14.45
C MET A 1 -3.63 -31.86 15.38
N SER A 2 -3.16 -30.73 15.90
CA SER A 2 -3.96 -29.88 16.80
C SER A 2 -4.59 -28.75 15.98
N THR A 3 -5.90 -28.55 16.15
CA THR A 3 -6.65 -27.49 15.48
C THR A 3 -7.13 -26.49 16.53
N LEU A 4 -6.83 -25.20 16.33
CA LEU A 4 -7.38 -24.11 17.14
C LEU A 4 -8.63 -23.58 16.45
N HIS A 5 -9.77 -23.63 17.14
CA HIS A 5 -11.00 -22.95 16.73
C HIS A 5 -11.16 -21.69 17.58
N ALA A 6 -10.99 -20.52 16.96
CA ALA A 6 -11.17 -19.24 17.62
C ALA A 6 -11.89 -18.25 16.69
N ASN A 7 -12.86 -17.52 17.23
CA ASN A 7 -13.54 -16.46 16.47
C ASN A 7 -12.67 -15.21 16.35
N THR A 8 -11.77 -15.01 17.31
CA THR A 8 -10.83 -13.88 17.34
C THR A 8 -9.53 -14.33 17.97
N VAL A 9 -8.42 -13.93 17.41
CA VAL A 9 -7.07 -14.13 17.95
C VAL A 9 -6.45 -12.75 18.16
N GLN A 10 -6.18 -12.41 19.43
CA GLN A 10 -5.61 -11.12 19.82
C GLN A 10 -4.66 -11.31 21.00
N THR A 11 -3.79 -10.34 21.27
CA THR A 11 -2.98 -10.33 22.48
C THR A 11 -3.87 -10.18 23.71
N SER A 12 -3.38 -10.47 24.91
CA SER A 12 -4.11 -10.27 26.18
C SER A 12 -4.55 -8.82 26.41
N SER A 13 -3.89 -7.86 25.74
CA SER A 13 -4.24 -6.43 25.75
C SER A 13 -5.19 -6.02 24.61
N GLY A 14 -5.69 -6.98 23.82
CA GLY A 14 -6.60 -6.70 22.70
C GLY A 14 -5.92 -6.24 21.42
N GLY A 15 -4.58 -6.23 21.37
CA GLY A 15 -3.81 -5.82 20.20
C GLY A 15 -3.66 -6.92 19.14
N PRO A 16 -3.08 -6.60 17.98
CA PRO A 16 -2.82 -7.58 16.93
C PRO A 16 -1.82 -8.65 17.39
N VAL A 17 -2.00 -9.87 16.90
CA VAL A 17 -1.14 -11.01 17.19
C VAL A 17 -0.04 -11.11 16.13
N THR A 18 1.20 -11.27 16.57
CA THR A 18 2.29 -11.70 15.68
C THR A 18 2.29 -13.22 15.60
N LEU A 19 2.03 -13.76 14.41
CA LEU A 19 2.10 -15.20 14.17
C LEU A 19 3.55 -15.57 13.82
N THR A 20 4.14 -16.48 14.59
CA THR A 20 5.51 -16.97 14.34
C THR A 20 5.57 -17.66 12.99
N SER A 21 6.57 -17.31 12.17
CA SER A 21 6.78 -17.84 10.82
C SER A 21 5.65 -17.58 9.81
N GLN A 22 4.76 -16.62 10.09
CA GLN A 22 3.72 -16.16 9.17
C GLN A 22 3.76 -14.65 9.09
N ALA A 23 3.71 -14.12 7.88
CA ALA A 23 3.56 -12.69 7.62
C ALA A 23 2.15 -12.42 7.11
N ALA A 24 1.31 -11.79 7.93
CA ALA A 24 0.05 -11.23 7.47
C ALA A 24 0.26 -9.79 7.00
N ALA A 25 -0.50 -9.34 6.01
CA ALA A 25 -0.52 -7.94 5.63
C ALA A 25 -0.90 -7.07 6.84
N LYS A 26 -0.15 -6.02 7.10
CA LYS A 26 -0.39 -5.04 8.18
C LYS A 26 -1.01 -3.75 7.67
N MET A 27 -1.02 -3.58 6.37
CA MET A 27 -1.77 -2.57 5.67
C MET A 27 -2.18 -3.07 4.29
N TYR A 28 -3.30 -2.62 3.80
CA TYR A 28 -3.63 -2.67 2.39
C TYR A 28 -4.47 -1.46 2.00
N ILE A 29 -4.45 -1.14 0.73
CA ILE A 29 -5.34 -0.13 0.16
C ILE A 29 -5.68 -0.52 -1.28
N ASN A 30 -6.95 -0.31 -1.64
CA ASN A 30 -7.44 -0.28 -3.00
C ASN A 30 -8.05 1.10 -3.25
N PHE A 31 -7.60 1.81 -4.25
CA PHE A 31 -8.13 3.14 -4.54
C PHE A 31 -8.23 3.45 -6.03
N ASN A 32 -9.04 4.45 -6.35
CA ASN A 32 -9.11 5.08 -7.66
C ASN A 32 -8.12 6.24 -7.73
N GLY A 33 -7.21 6.23 -8.70
CA GLY A 33 -6.29 7.33 -8.95
C GLY A 33 -6.80 8.33 -10.01
N THR A 34 -7.84 7.98 -10.79
CA THR A 34 -8.32 8.87 -11.86
C THR A 34 -9.29 9.94 -11.34
N GLY A 35 -9.10 11.17 -11.80
CA GLY A 35 -9.96 12.29 -11.42
C GLY A 35 -9.81 12.64 -9.94
N THR A 36 -10.90 12.58 -9.18
CA THR A 36 -10.82 12.72 -7.71
C THR A 36 -10.37 11.39 -7.10
N VAL A 37 -9.21 11.39 -6.45
CA VAL A 37 -8.67 10.21 -5.78
C VAL A 37 -9.62 9.75 -4.67
N ALA A 38 -9.94 8.47 -4.65
CA ALA A 38 -10.92 7.91 -3.70
C ALA A 38 -10.54 6.48 -3.27
N ILE A 39 -10.49 6.26 -1.96
CA ILE A 39 -10.30 4.93 -1.37
C ILE A 39 -11.55 4.09 -1.62
N ARG A 40 -11.36 2.83 -2.06
CA ARG A 40 -12.42 1.83 -2.19
C ARG A 40 -12.47 0.91 -0.99
N ASP A 41 -11.29 0.52 -0.50
CA ASP A 41 -11.14 -0.37 0.66
C ASP A 41 -9.73 -0.24 1.22
N ASP A 42 -9.58 -0.34 2.52
CA ASP A 42 -8.28 -0.21 3.19
C ASP A 42 -8.20 -0.91 4.55
N LEU A 43 -6.98 -1.14 4.98
CA LEU A 43 -6.59 -1.54 6.33
C LEU A 43 -5.37 -0.73 6.74
N ASN A 44 -5.41 -0.11 7.92
CA ASN A 44 -4.32 0.67 8.50
C ASN A 44 -3.90 1.89 7.68
N ILE A 45 -4.82 2.48 6.91
CA ILE A 45 -4.63 3.76 6.21
C ILE A 45 -5.42 4.83 6.93
N SER A 46 -4.78 5.92 7.29
CA SER A 46 -5.44 7.09 7.87
C SER A 46 -5.86 8.11 6.80
N THR A 47 -4.99 8.33 5.82
CA THR A 47 -5.29 9.23 4.69
C THR A 47 -4.52 8.80 3.44
N LEU A 48 -5.15 9.03 2.29
CA LEU A 48 -4.56 8.99 0.97
C LEU A 48 -4.46 10.41 0.46
N VAL A 49 -3.26 10.85 0.06
CA VAL A 49 -3.02 12.18 -0.50
C VAL A 49 -2.62 12.05 -1.96
N ASP A 50 -3.27 12.82 -2.81
CA ASP A 50 -2.90 13.01 -4.21
C ASP A 50 -1.79 14.08 -4.26
N LEU A 51 -0.57 13.70 -4.66
CA LEU A 51 0.57 14.60 -4.80
C LEU A 51 0.74 15.11 -6.24
N GLY A 52 0.02 14.52 -7.18
CA GLY A 52 0.06 14.86 -8.60
C GLY A 52 -0.09 13.64 -9.48
N LEU A 53 0.11 13.81 -10.76
CA LEU A 53 -0.11 12.77 -11.77
C LEU A 53 0.64 11.48 -11.44
N GLY A 54 -0.11 10.45 -11.03
CA GLY A 54 0.42 9.13 -10.67
C GLY A 54 1.19 9.09 -9.35
N ASP A 55 1.17 10.14 -8.57
CA ASP A 55 1.96 10.27 -7.34
C ASP A 55 1.05 10.39 -6.12
N TYR A 56 1.18 9.45 -5.18
CA TYR A 56 0.28 9.33 -4.04
C TYR A 56 1.04 9.08 -2.76
N GLN A 57 0.58 9.68 -1.65
CA GLN A 57 1.09 9.41 -0.31
C GLN A 57 0.06 8.63 0.50
N LEU A 58 0.51 7.52 1.06
CA LEU A 58 -0.24 6.67 1.99
C LEU A 58 0.21 6.98 3.41
N ASN A 59 -0.67 7.50 4.26
CA ASN A 59 -0.39 7.70 5.68
C ASN A 59 -1.03 6.57 6.49
N TYR A 60 -0.31 6.06 7.48
CA TYR A 60 -0.75 4.93 8.29
C TYR A 60 -1.49 5.36 9.55
N THR A 61 -2.49 4.60 9.96
CA THR A 61 -3.20 4.79 11.24
C THR A 61 -2.30 4.36 12.40
N THR A 62 -1.69 3.18 12.28
CA THR A 62 -0.69 2.65 13.20
C THR A 62 0.64 2.56 12.47
N ASN A 63 1.68 3.13 13.04
CA ASN A 63 3.00 3.15 12.43
C ASN A 63 3.60 1.74 12.31
N PHE A 64 4.45 1.52 11.31
CA PHE A 64 5.36 0.38 11.32
C PHE A 64 6.44 0.58 12.39
N ALA A 65 6.91 -0.51 12.98
CA ALA A 65 7.95 -0.49 14.01
C ALA A 65 9.29 0.05 13.50
N ASN A 66 9.57 -0.14 12.22
CA ASN A 66 10.77 0.36 11.53
C ASN A 66 10.49 0.53 10.03
N ILE A 67 11.45 1.07 9.29
CA ILE A 67 11.34 1.33 7.84
C ILE A 67 11.64 0.11 6.96
N SER A 68 11.93 -1.04 7.55
CA SER A 68 12.27 -2.27 6.81
C SER A 68 11.02 -3.08 6.40
N TYR A 69 9.84 -2.49 6.44
CA TYR A 69 8.63 -3.12 5.94
C TYR A 69 8.68 -3.29 4.42
N VAL A 70 8.02 -4.33 3.93
CA VAL A 70 7.97 -4.66 2.51
C VAL A 70 6.60 -4.32 1.95
N MET A 71 6.57 -3.76 0.76
CA MET A 71 5.33 -3.44 0.06
C MET A 71 5.25 -4.15 -1.28
N ASN A 72 4.05 -4.62 -1.61
CA ASN A 72 3.70 -5.11 -2.94
C ASN A 72 2.72 -4.15 -3.60
N TYR A 73 2.88 -3.95 -4.89
CA TYR A 73 2.12 -3.00 -5.67
C TYR A 73 1.46 -3.68 -6.85
N GLY A 74 0.25 -3.22 -7.19
CA GLY A 74 -0.43 -3.60 -8.39
C GLY A 74 -1.32 -2.47 -8.88
N GLN A 75 -1.59 -2.45 -10.17
CA GLN A 75 -2.50 -1.46 -10.74
C GLN A 75 -3.16 -1.97 -12.01
N LYS A 76 -4.32 -1.40 -12.33
CA LYS A 76 -5.03 -1.63 -13.58
C LYS A 76 -5.41 -0.29 -14.19
N ASN A 77 -5.20 -0.17 -15.49
CA ASN A 77 -5.72 0.92 -16.29
C ASN A 77 -6.65 0.36 -17.37
N ALA A 78 -7.62 1.16 -17.80
CA ALA A 78 -8.58 0.80 -18.85
C ALA A 78 -7.94 0.71 -20.26
N THR A 79 -6.76 1.29 -20.46
CA THR A 79 -6.04 1.31 -21.75
C THR A 79 -4.76 0.48 -21.68
N SER A 80 -4.49 -0.28 -22.75
CA SER A 80 -3.33 -1.19 -22.87
C SER A 80 -1.99 -0.47 -22.69
N GLY A 81 -1.10 -1.03 -21.85
CA GLY A 81 0.26 -0.59 -21.63
C GLY A 81 0.89 -1.37 -20.47
N ARG A 82 2.19 -1.53 -20.45
CA ARG A 82 2.90 -2.08 -19.28
C ARG A 82 2.83 -1.04 -18.17
N ILE A 83 2.41 -1.47 -17.02
CA ILE A 83 2.14 -0.62 -15.88
C ILE A 83 3.03 -1.08 -14.73
N MET A 84 3.82 -0.19 -14.19
CA MET A 84 4.64 -0.44 -12.99
C MET A 84 4.20 0.53 -11.90
N VAL A 85 4.03 0.05 -10.70
CA VAL A 85 3.96 0.89 -9.51
C VAL A 85 5.30 0.77 -8.82
N ASN A 86 5.97 1.88 -8.63
CA ASN A 86 7.26 1.93 -7.99
C ASN A 86 7.16 2.84 -6.76
N GLY A 87 7.59 2.36 -5.63
CA GLY A 87 7.79 3.19 -4.45
C GLY A 87 9.16 3.85 -4.55
N GLY A 88 9.21 5.17 -4.66
CA GLY A 88 10.45 5.94 -4.73
C GLY A 88 10.92 6.25 -6.15
N GLY A 89 10.34 7.24 -6.79
CA GLY A 89 10.90 7.91 -7.97
C GLY A 89 11.80 9.08 -7.59
N ASN A 90 12.42 9.72 -8.56
CA ASN A 90 13.41 10.79 -8.37
C ASN A 90 12.93 12.01 -7.54
N ASN A 91 11.65 12.12 -7.24
CA ASN A 91 11.06 13.22 -6.46
C ASN A 91 10.23 12.74 -5.27
N GLN A 92 10.24 11.45 -4.96
CA GLN A 92 9.46 10.91 -3.85
C GLN A 92 10.30 10.87 -2.56
N ALA A 93 9.64 11.14 -1.45
CA ALA A 93 10.28 11.03 -0.16
C ALA A 93 10.52 9.56 0.21
N ASP A 94 11.62 9.31 0.91
CA ASP A 94 11.90 8.00 1.48
C ASP A 94 10.76 7.53 2.38
N PRO A 95 10.47 6.22 2.41
CA PRO A 95 9.48 5.68 3.31
C PRO A 95 9.84 5.96 4.76
N THR A 96 8.84 6.27 5.57
CA THR A 96 8.98 6.43 7.02
C THR A 96 8.14 5.36 7.72
N THR A 97 8.22 5.28 9.05
CA THR A 97 7.34 4.38 9.80
C THR A 97 5.86 4.77 9.72
N SER A 98 5.55 6.04 9.46
CA SER A 98 4.18 6.58 9.44
C SER A 98 3.57 6.77 8.06
N ARG A 99 4.40 6.69 6.99
CA ARG A 99 3.93 6.91 5.60
C ARG A 99 4.84 6.30 4.56
N SER A 100 4.29 6.10 3.37
CA SER A 100 5.03 5.84 2.14
C SER A 100 4.47 6.67 0.98
N GLU A 101 5.33 6.98 0.02
CA GLU A 101 4.93 7.54 -1.26
C GLU A 101 5.07 6.47 -2.34
N ILE A 102 4.13 6.45 -3.26
CA ILE A 102 4.08 5.50 -4.38
C ILE A 102 3.85 6.26 -5.67
N MET A 103 4.46 5.78 -6.74
CA MET A 103 4.28 6.34 -8.07
C MET A 103 3.74 5.31 -9.04
N ALA A 104 2.71 5.66 -9.79
CA ALA A 104 2.22 4.91 -10.92
C ALA A 104 2.92 5.41 -12.18
N PHE A 105 3.65 4.52 -12.84
CA PHE A 105 4.42 4.81 -14.03
C PHE A 105 4.03 3.86 -15.18
N ARG A 106 3.98 4.40 -16.38
CA ARG A 106 3.73 3.64 -17.59
C ARG A 106 4.97 3.72 -18.49
N GLU A 107 5.49 2.56 -18.85
CA GLU A 107 6.52 2.40 -19.84
C GLU A 107 5.93 1.75 -21.11
N HIS A 108 5.78 2.53 -22.14
CA HIS A 108 5.37 2.05 -23.46
C HIS A 108 6.11 2.87 -24.53
N SER A 109 6.46 2.25 -25.64
CA SER A 109 7.29 2.83 -26.72
C SER A 109 6.83 4.18 -27.29
N SER A 110 5.62 4.62 -26.96
CA SER A 110 5.06 5.92 -27.37
C SER A 110 4.37 6.70 -26.24
N LEU A 111 4.34 6.17 -25.01
CA LEU A 111 3.59 6.74 -23.89
C LEU A 111 4.34 6.47 -22.57
N GLU A 112 5.53 7.08 -22.44
CA GLU A 112 6.27 7.03 -21.18
C GLU A 112 5.81 8.12 -20.22
N GLY A 113 5.75 7.83 -18.92
CA GLY A 113 5.51 8.81 -17.88
C GLY A 113 4.52 8.39 -16.80
N SER A 114 4.37 9.26 -15.82
CA SER A 114 3.39 9.10 -14.75
C SER A 114 1.97 9.21 -15.29
N PHE A 115 1.03 8.54 -14.65
CA PHE A 115 -0.39 8.62 -15.00
C PHE A 115 -1.24 8.17 -13.81
N ASP A 116 -2.53 8.54 -13.83
CA ASP A 116 -3.49 8.16 -12.80
C ASP A 116 -4.20 6.85 -13.17
N PRO A 117 -3.90 5.73 -12.49
CA PRO A 117 -4.57 4.47 -12.77
C PRO A 117 -5.97 4.42 -12.15
N GLU A 118 -6.90 3.78 -12.84
CA GLU A 118 -8.25 3.54 -12.33
C GLU A 118 -8.26 2.67 -11.07
N PHE A 119 -7.35 1.71 -10.98
CA PHE A 119 -7.19 0.85 -9.81
C PHE A 119 -5.73 0.82 -9.39
N VAL A 120 -5.49 1.10 -8.12
CA VAL A 120 -4.21 0.91 -7.45
C VAL A 120 -4.41 -0.01 -6.25
N TYR A 121 -3.55 -1.01 -6.13
CA TYR A 121 -3.55 -1.98 -5.06
C TYR A 121 -2.19 -1.96 -4.37
N VAL A 122 -2.18 -1.80 -3.06
CA VAL A 122 -0.94 -1.86 -2.28
C VAL A 122 -1.17 -2.73 -1.06
N THR A 123 -0.20 -3.57 -0.74
CA THR A 123 -0.17 -4.32 0.52
C THR A 123 1.19 -4.16 1.18
N GLY A 124 1.21 -4.05 2.51
CA GLY A 124 2.42 -3.87 3.29
C GLY A 124 2.56 -4.93 4.38
N TYR A 125 3.81 -5.38 4.59
CA TYR A 125 4.18 -6.41 5.54
C TYR A 125 5.33 -5.93 6.41
N GLY A 126 5.21 -6.06 7.70
CA GLY A 126 6.18 -5.66 8.71
C GLY A 126 5.54 -5.69 10.09
N ASP A 127 6.29 -5.43 11.14
CA ASP A 127 5.75 -5.30 12.48
C ASP A 127 5.18 -3.88 12.67
N LEU A 128 4.06 -3.78 13.38
CA LEU A 128 3.50 -2.50 13.82
C LEU A 128 4.09 -2.09 15.17
N SER A 129 4.22 -0.77 15.40
CA SER A 129 4.72 -0.22 16.67
C SER A 129 3.68 -0.28 17.79
#